data_4463a9518db054f9f8165a41f9a4da5a
#
_entry.id   4463a9518db054f9f8165a41f9a4da5a
#
_cell.length_a   1.000
_cell.length_b   1.000
_cell.length_c   1.000
_cell.angle_alpha   90.00
_cell.angle_beta   90.00
_cell.angle_gamma   90.00
#
_symmetry.space_group_name_H-M   'P 1'
#
loop_
_entity.id
_entity.type
_entity.pdbx_description
1 polymer ?
#
loop_
_entity_poly.entity_id
_entity_poly.type
_entity_poly.pdbx_seq_one_letter_code
_entity_poly.pdbx_strand_id
1 'polypeptide(L)'
;MCIRDSAGGTGGHGGFADSSFGGVGGAGGAGGLFGAGGEGGSGGHSLVAGGDGGAGGNAGMLALGAAGGAGGIGGDGGTLTAGGIGGAGGAGGNAGLLFGSGGSGGAGGFGFADGGQGGPGGNAGTVFGSGGAGGNGGVGQGFAGGIGGAGGTPGLIGNGGNGGNGGASAVTGGNGGIGGTGVLIGNGGNGGSGGIGAGKAGVGGVSGLLLGLDGFNAPASTSPLHTLQQNVLNVVNEPFQTLTGRPLIGNGANGTPGTGADGGAGGWLFGNGGNGGSGATGTNGGDGGDGGAGGIFFGTGGTGGAGGVGTTGTGGDGGAGGAAFLMGSGGNGGSGGAGLTAGGDGGDGGNAGSFFGAAGTGGAGASTKAGGTGGTSGNGGLFANGGAGGSGGLGGDAGTGGAGGNGGLFGAGGTGGSGGSLGPGAGGAGGNGGLFGAGGTGGSGGHGTPAAVPGGAGGAGGNAGLFSLGASGGAGGSGGSSLTDGGGIGGVGGAGGLLFGYGGAGGAGGYSNIGAGGAGGAGGNAGMLSGSGGSGGTGGASGAAKGGVGGNGGTAGVFGNGGDGGAGGFGAGTGGNGGVGGNAVLIGNGGNGGNGGKAGGTPGAGGTSGLLIGENGLNGLP
;
A
#
# COMPACT_ATOMS: atom_id res chain seq x y z
N MET A 1 -8.59 29.41 4.43
CA MET A 1 -7.59 29.13 5.46
C MET A 1 -7.55 27.63 5.70
N CYS A 2 -7.38 26.89 4.64
CA CYS A 2 -7.49 25.44 4.69
C CYS A 2 -6.35 24.87 3.97
N ILE A 3 -5.26 24.49 4.35
CA ILE A 3 -4.31 23.67 3.55
C ILE A 3 -2.96 23.49 4.27
N ARG A 4 -2.79 24.03 5.50
CA ARG A 4 -1.49 23.95 6.18
C ARG A 4 -1.28 22.72 7.06
N ASP A 5 -2.36 21.99 7.41
CA ASP A 5 -2.31 20.91 8.42
C ASP A 5 -2.85 19.56 7.93
N SER A 6 -3.16 19.41 6.64
CA SER A 6 -3.70 18.17 6.08
C SER A 6 -2.59 17.20 5.69
N ALA A 7 -2.84 15.90 5.88
CA ALA A 7 -2.04 14.84 5.25
C ALA A 7 -2.11 14.98 3.72
N GLY A 8 -1.04 14.59 3.04
CA GLY A 8 -1.01 14.53 1.59
C GLY A 8 -2.06 13.54 1.06
N GLY A 9 -2.69 13.89 -0.07
CA GLY A 9 -3.60 12.96 -0.75
C GLY A 9 -2.86 11.75 -1.30
N THR A 10 -3.54 10.61 -1.37
CA THR A 10 -2.99 9.38 -1.92
C THR A 10 -2.90 9.44 -3.45
N GLY A 11 -1.91 8.78 -4.03
CA GLY A 11 -1.78 8.62 -5.47
C GLY A 11 -2.85 7.68 -6.04
N GLY A 12 -3.32 7.96 -7.26
CA GLY A 12 -4.24 7.07 -7.96
C GLY A 12 -3.54 5.82 -8.50
N HIS A 13 -4.26 4.71 -8.62
CA HIS A 13 -3.72 3.46 -9.17
C HIS A 13 -3.47 3.58 -10.69
N GLY A 14 -2.44 2.87 -11.17
CA GLY A 14 -2.17 2.72 -12.59
C GLY A 14 -3.22 1.87 -13.30
N GLY A 15 -3.53 2.21 -14.57
CA GLY A 15 -4.47 1.45 -15.37
C GLY A 15 -3.88 0.18 -15.97
N PHE A 16 -4.72 -0.82 -16.22
CA PHE A 16 -4.35 -2.06 -16.92
C PHE A 16 -4.03 -1.84 -18.40
N ALA A 17 -3.14 -2.65 -18.96
CA ALA A 17 -2.83 -2.66 -20.38
C ALA A 17 -2.67 -4.09 -20.93
N ASP A 18 -3.36 -4.39 -22.06
CA ASP A 18 -3.31 -5.71 -22.70
C ASP A 18 -2.03 -5.99 -23.48
N SER A 19 -1.51 -4.98 -24.19
CA SER A 19 -0.44 -5.16 -25.20
C SER A 19 0.72 -4.20 -25.05
N SER A 20 0.74 -3.43 -23.94
CA SER A 20 1.77 -2.45 -23.62
C SER A 20 2.12 -2.50 -22.13
N PHE A 21 2.88 -1.53 -21.67
CA PHE A 21 3.19 -1.40 -20.24
C PHE A 21 1.94 -1.05 -19.42
N GLY A 22 1.78 -1.61 -18.25
CA GLY A 22 0.79 -1.19 -17.26
C GLY A 22 0.97 0.30 -16.91
N GLY A 23 -0.12 0.98 -16.55
CA GLY A 23 -0.04 2.38 -16.14
C GLY A 23 0.77 2.56 -14.85
N VAL A 24 1.55 3.63 -14.78
CA VAL A 24 2.30 3.96 -13.55
C VAL A 24 1.33 4.44 -12.46
N GLY A 25 1.55 4.04 -11.23
CA GLY A 25 0.82 4.54 -10.07
C GLY A 25 1.10 6.03 -9.84
N GLY A 26 0.08 6.78 -9.43
CA GLY A 26 0.23 8.20 -9.11
C GLY A 26 1.08 8.41 -7.87
N ALA A 27 1.88 9.49 -7.84
CA ALA A 27 2.61 9.87 -6.64
C ALA A 27 1.66 10.35 -5.54
N GLY A 28 1.99 10.03 -4.28
CA GLY A 28 1.34 10.59 -3.11
C GLY A 28 1.62 12.08 -2.97
N GLY A 29 0.63 12.84 -2.50
CA GLY A 29 0.76 14.27 -2.25
C GLY A 29 1.68 14.57 -1.07
N ALA A 30 2.39 15.69 -1.11
CA ALA A 30 3.11 16.16 0.05
C ALA A 30 2.15 16.58 1.17
N GLY A 31 2.53 16.30 2.43
CA GLY A 31 1.80 16.78 3.58
C GLY A 31 1.81 18.32 3.65
N GLY A 32 0.77 18.91 4.24
CA GLY A 32 0.76 20.32 4.62
C GLY A 32 1.87 20.59 5.65
N LEU A 33 1.98 21.81 6.16
CA LEU A 33 3.08 22.21 7.05
C LEU A 33 3.31 21.25 8.22
N PHE A 34 2.23 20.68 8.78
CA PHE A 34 2.25 19.72 9.89
C PHE A 34 1.73 18.33 9.52
N GLY A 35 1.39 18.11 8.25
CA GLY A 35 0.76 16.87 7.79
C GLY A 35 1.75 15.77 7.39
N ALA A 36 1.32 14.51 7.47
CA ALA A 36 2.05 13.38 6.92
C ALA A 36 1.99 13.38 5.38
N GLY A 37 2.98 12.76 4.73
CA GLY A 37 2.96 12.55 3.28
C GLY A 37 1.89 11.52 2.90
N GLY A 38 1.26 11.72 1.74
CA GLY A 38 0.32 10.76 1.16
C GLY A 38 1.01 9.54 0.55
N GLU A 39 0.32 8.44 0.47
CA GLU A 39 0.87 7.21 -0.12
C GLU A 39 0.90 7.26 -1.64
N GLY A 40 1.84 6.56 -2.26
CA GLY A 40 1.86 6.32 -3.70
C GLY A 40 0.81 5.29 -4.11
N GLY A 41 0.21 5.47 -5.28
CA GLY A 41 -0.70 4.50 -5.87
C GLY A 41 0.03 3.29 -6.44
N SER A 42 -0.59 2.11 -6.45
CA SER A 42 -0.01 0.91 -7.07
C SER A 42 0.07 1.04 -8.59
N GLY A 43 1.07 0.41 -9.19
CA GLY A 43 1.18 0.27 -10.63
C GLY A 43 0.08 -0.63 -11.20
N GLY A 44 -0.28 -0.39 -12.45
CA GLY A 44 -1.27 -1.20 -13.18
C GLY A 44 -0.68 -2.51 -13.68
N HIS A 45 -1.49 -3.55 -13.70
CA HIS A 45 -1.11 -4.84 -14.27
C HIS A 45 -1.04 -4.79 -15.80
N SER A 46 -0.26 -5.68 -16.39
CA SER A 46 -0.15 -5.82 -17.85
C SER A 46 0.15 -7.27 -18.25
N LEU A 47 -0.22 -7.66 -19.48
CA LEU A 47 0.21 -8.94 -20.07
C LEU A 47 1.67 -8.92 -20.57
N VAL A 48 2.30 -7.74 -20.61
CA VAL A 48 3.69 -7.58 -21.07
C VAL A 48 4.61 -7.14 -19.93
N ALA A 49 4.39 -5.96 -19.39
CA ALA A 49 5.16 -5.47 -18.25
C ALA A 49 4.27 -4.64 -17.32
N GLY A 50 4.30 -4.95 -16.03
CA GLY A 50 3.59 -4.20 -15.00
C GLY A 50 4.05 -2.75 -14.94
N GLY A 51 3.15 -1.85 -14.58
CA GLY A 51 3.48 -0.44 -14.33
C GLY A 51 4.20 -0.26 -12.99
N ASP A 52 5.03 0.75 -12.89
CA ASP A 52 5.70 1.07 -11.64
C ASP A 52 4.73 1.63 -10.59
N GLY A 53 4.99 1.35 -9.32
CA GLY A 53 4.29 1.98 -8.20
C GLY A 53 4.68 3.46 -8.06
N GLY A 54 3.72 4.29 -7.67
CA GLY A 54 3.94 5.71 -7.42
C GLY A 54 4.79 5.96 -6.17
N ALA A 55 5.56 7.02 -6.16
CA ALA A 55 6.31 7.41 -4.97
C ALA A 55 5.38 7.92 -3.86
N GLY A 56 5.72 7.63 -2.60
CA GLY A 56 5.09 8.25 -1.45
C GLY A 56 5.44 9.73 -1.34
N GLY A 57 4.51 10.54 -0.85
CA GLY A 57 4.69 11.97 -0.63
C GLY A 57 5.55 12.26 0.60
N ASN A 58 6.23 13.39 0.62
CA ASN A 58 6.99 13.83 1.78
C ASN A 58 6.07 14.39 2.87
N ALA A 59 6.44 14.23 4.13
CA ALA A 59 5.76 14.91 5.23
C ALA A 59 6.04 16.42 5.22
N GLY A 60 5.20 17.18 5.89
CA GLY A 60 5.31 18.63 6.00
C GLY A 60 6.57 19.06 6.76
N MET A 61 7.06 20.25 6.47
CA MET A 61 8.34 20.77 6.99
C MET A 61 8.37 20.86 8.52
N LEU A 62 7.28 21.29 9.17
CA LEU A 62 7.15 21.41 10.63
C LEU A 62 6.34 20.26 11.24
N ALA A 63 6.15 19.20 10.50
CA ALA A 63 5.46 18.02 11.00
C ALA A 63 6.23 17.39 12.17
N LEU A 64 5.72 17.57 13.37
CA LEU A 64 6.26 16.98 14.59
C LEU A 64 5.97 15.48 14.58
N GLY A 65 6.91 14.72 14.01
CA GLY A 65 6.84 13.25 14.00
C GLY A 65 6.00 12.63 12.88
N ALA A 66 5.46 13.42 11.95
CA ALA A 66 4.75 12.85 10.80
C ALA A 66 5.71 12.09 9.89
N ALA A 67 5.29 10.91 9.46
CA ALA A 67 6.04 10.06 8.56
C ALA A 67 5.85 10.48 7.10
N GLY A 68 6.84 10.18 6.27
CA GLY A 68 6.67 10.17 4.83
C GLY A 68 5.67 9.08 4.43
N GLY A 69 4.94 9.28 3.34
CA GLY A 69 4.01 8.28 2.82
C GLY A 69 4.72 7.03 2.30
N ALA A 70 4.08 5.88 2.35
CA ALA A 70 4.61 4.67 1.76
C ALA A 70 4.63 4.75 0.23
N GLY A 71 5.60 4.10 -0.42
CA GLY A 71 5.62 3.91 -1.86
C GLY A 71 4.57 2.90 -2.30
N GLY A 72 3.96 3.11 -3.47
CA GLY A 72 3.02 2.18 -4.08
C GLY A 72 3.68 0.91 -4.58
N ILE A 73 2.94 -0.18 -4.62
CA ILE A 73 3.42 -1.48 -5.09
C ILE A 73 3.48 -1.48 -6.62
N GLY A 74 4.49 -2.13 -7.20
CA GLY A 74 4.61 -2.35 -8.64
C GLY A 74 3.53 -3.29 -9.16
N GLY A 75 3.02 -3.03 -10.36
CA GLY A 75 2.04 -3.89 -11.03
C GLY A 75 2.66 -5.17 -11.57
N ASP A 76 1.85 -6.22 -11.70
CA ASP A 76 2.32 -7.49 -12.23
C ASP A 76 2.44 -7.47 -13.75
N GLY A 77 3.44 -8.17 -14.27
CA GLY A 77 3.70 -8.37 -15.71
C GLY A 77 3.52 -9.81 -16.15
N GLY A 78 2.74 -10.00 -17.20
CA GLY A 78 2.47 -11.16 -18.02
C GLY A 78 2.51 -12.56 -17.45
N THR A 79 1.37 -13.26 -17.46
CA THR A 79 1.28 -14.69 -17.14
C THR A 79 1.30 -15.60 -18.37
N LEU A 80 1.18 -15.05 -19.58
CA LEU A 80 0.95 -15.79 -20.82
C LEU A 80 2.10 -15.70 -21.83
N THR A 81 3.04 -14.81 -21.65
CA THR A 81 4.18 -14.63 -22.54
C THR A 81 5.49 -14.73 -21.79
N ALA A 82 6.46 -15.46 -22.32
CA ALA A 82 7.77 -15.72 -21.71
C ALA A 82 8.65 -14.47 -21.45
N GLY A 83 8.09 -13.25 -21.56
CA GLY A 83 8.79 -11.97 -21.42
C GLY A 83 8.17 -11.01 -20.42
N GLY A 84 7.15 -11.41 -19.66
CA GLY A 84 6.47 -10.50 -18.72
C GLY A 84 7.36 -10.07 -17.56
N ILE A 85 7.51 -8.77 -17.35
CA ILE A 85 8.34 -8.18 -16.28
C ILE A 85 7.44 -7.49 -15.25
N GLY A 86 7.69 -7.70 -13.96
CA GLY A 86 6.99 -6.98 -12.89
C GLY A 86 7.41 -5.53 -12.82
N GLY A 87 6.47 -4.63 -12.55
CA GLY A 87 6.74 -3.21 -12.31
C GLY A 87 7.56 -2.97 -11.03
N ALA A 88 8.35 -1.93 -10.99
CA ALA A 88 9.09 -1.56 -9.78
C ALA A 88 8.17 -0.97 -8.69
N GLY A 89 8.49 -1.21 -7.43
CA GLY A 89 7.84 -0.55 -6.31
C GLY A 89 8.24 0.92 -6.22
N GLY A 90 7.32 1.78 -5.81
CA GLY A 90 7.57 3.20 -5.62
C GLY A 90 8.47 3.49 -4.42
N ALA A 91 9.19 4.60 -4.46
CA ALA A 91 9.99 5.05 -3.32
C ALA A 91 9.10 5.51 -2.15
N GLY A 92 9.52 5.25 -0.92
CA GLY A 92 8.91 5.85 0.26
C GLY A 92 9.21 7.34 0.36
N GLY A 93 8.28 8.13 0.85
CA GLY A 93 8.44 9.58 1.06
C GLY A 93 9.33 9.89 2.25
N ASN A 94 9.94 11.07 2.23
CA ASN A 94 10.76 11.52 3.35
C ASN A 94 9.89 12.07 4.49
N ALA A 95 10.37 11.98 5.73
CA ALA A 95 9.76 12.62 6.89
C ALA A 95 9.88 14.15 6.84
N GLY A 96 9.24 14.80 7.82
CA GLY A 96 9.37 16.25 8.06
C GLY A 96 10.82 16.65 8.38
N LEU A 97 11.09 17.96 8.37
CA LEU A 97 12.46 18.47 8.48
C LEU A 97 13.19 18.03 9.75
N LEU A 98 12.55 18.09 10.90
CA LEU A 98 13.23 17.85 12.20
C LEU A 98 12.95 16.45 12.76
N PHE A 99 11.71 16.00 12.70
CA PHE A 99 11.22 14.79 13.35
C PHE A 99 10.43 13.93 12.39
N GLY A 100 10.41 12.64 12.61
CA GLY A 100 9.58 11.67 11.91
C GLY A 100 10.40 10.61 11.19
N SER A 101 9.77 9.49 10.91
CA SER A 101 10.40 8.37 10.20
C SER A 101 10.11 8.44 8.69
N GLY A 102 11.05 7.96 7.89
CA GLY A 102 10.83 7.81 6.46
C GLY A 102 9.72 6.79 6.17
N GLY A 103 8.99 6.99 5.09
CA GLY A 103 8.00 6.04 4.57
C GLY A 103 8.66 4.77 4.04
N SER A 104 7.97 3.64 4.10
CA SER A 104 8.46 2.40 3.51
C SER A 104 8.44 2.44 1.98
N GLY A 105 9.38 1.79 1.32
CA GLY A 105 9.35 1.56 -0.12
C GLY A 105 8.30 0.51 -0.48
N GLY A 106 7.67 0.65 -1.65
CA GLY A 106 6.72 -0.30 -2.18
C GLY A 106 7.38 -1.59 -2.66
N ALA A 107 6.68 -2.71 -2.58
CA ALA A 107 7.17 -3.96 -3.13
C ALA A 107 7.16 -3.93 -4.66
N GLY A 108 8.08 -4.68 -5.29
CA GLY A 108 8.06 -4.93 -6.73
C GLY A 108 6.94 -5.90 -7.11
N GLY A 109 6.39 -5.73 -8.31
CA GLY A 109 5.36 -6.60 -8.86
C GLY A 109 5.90 -7.96 -9.33
N PHE A 110 5.00 -8.93 -9.45
CA PHE A 110 5.32 -10.24 -10.04
C PHE A 110 5.66 -10.11 -11.53
N GLY A 111 6.60 -10.91 -12.02
CA GLY A 111 6.88 -11.04 -13.44
C GLY A 111 7.00 -12.51 -13.87
N PHE A 112 6.45 -12.83 -15.05
CA PHE A 112 6.63 -14.17 -15.61
C PHE A 112 8.10 -14.43 -15.98
N ALA A 113 8.80 -13.42 -16.51
CA ALA A 113 10.24 -13.48 -16.73
C ALA A 113 10.99 -13.01 -15.47
N ASP A 114 10.95 -11.71 -15.22
CA ASP A 114 11.69 -11.07 -14.12
C ASP A 114 10.73 -10.35 -13.16
N GLY A 115 10.93 -10.54 -11.86
CA GLY A 115 10.23 -9.80 -10.82
C GLY A 115 10.66 -8.33 -10.79
N GLY A 116 9.72 -7.44 -10.46
CA GLY A 116 9.98 -6.01 -10.30
C GLY A 116 10.90 -5.71 -9.11
N GLN A 117 11.65 -4.63 -9.17
CA GLN A 117 12.49 -4.19 -8.06
C GLN A 117 11.65 -3.60 -6.93
N GLY A 118 12.06 -3.78 -5.68
CA GLY A 118 11.50 -3.07 -4.54
C GLY A 118 11.94 -1.61 -4.53
N GLY A 119 11.04 -0.71 -4.15
CA GLY A 119 11.34 0.71 -4.01
C GLY A 119 12.21 1.03 -2.80
N PRO A 120 13.03 2.08 -2.83
CA PRO A 120 13.81 2.49 -1.66
C PRO A 120 12.90 3.06 -0.56
N GLY A 121 13.30 2.87 0.70
CA GLY A 121 12.69 3.55 1.83
C GLY A 121 13.05 5.03 1.88
N GLY A 122 12.15 5.85 2.41
CA GLY A 122 12.34 7.29 2.59
C GLY A 122 13.28 7.62 3.75
N ASN A 123 13.83 8.83 3.74
CA ASN A 123 14.70 9.31 4.81
C ASN A 123 13.91 9.90 5.97
N ALA A 124 14.47 9.79 7.17
CA ALA A 124 13.90 10.39 8.38
C ALA A 124 14.13 11.91 8.44
N GLY A 125 13.52 12.57 9.44
CA GLY A 125 13.81 13.94 9.82
C GLY A 125 15.24 14.09 10.33
N THR A 126 15.78 15.32 10.24
CA THR A 126 17.22 15.55 10.51
C THR A 126 17.64 15.26 11.94
N VAL A 127 16.77 15.43 12.95
CA VAL A 127 17.14 15.28 14.36
C VAL A 127 16.75 13.91 14.89
N PHE A 128 15.49 13.56 14.82
CA PHE A 128 14.97 12.27 15.31
C PHE A 128 14.16 11.55 14.25
N GLY A 129 14.40 10.26 14.13
CA GLY A 129 13.59 9.38 13.34
C GLY A 129 14.39 8.25 12.69
N SER A 130 13.74 7.15 12.42
CA SER A 130 14.34 6.01 11.71
C SER A 130 14.09 6.12 10.21
N GLY A 131 15.04 5.67 9.41
CA GLY A 131 14.84 5.51 7.98
C GLY A 131 13.72 4.52 7.68
N GLY A 132 13.01 4.72 6.58
CA GLY A 132 12.00 3.78 6.10
C GLY A 132 12.61 2.48 5.61
N ALA A 133 11.90 1.37 5.75
CA ALA A 133 12.33 0.09 5.19
C ALA A 133 12.27 0.12 3.66
N GLY A 134 13.22 -0.55 2.98
CA GLY A 134 13.14 -0.80 1.54
C GLY A 134 12.05 -1.81 1.22
N GLY A 135 11.41 -1.67 0.06
CA GLY A 135 10.42 -2.63 -0.45
C GLY A 135 11.04 -3.95 -0.86
N ASN A 136 10.30 -5.04 -0.73
CA ASN A 136 10.75 -6.34 -1.19
C ASN A 136 10.73 -6.40 -2.72
N GLY A 137 11.67 -7.15 -3.32
CA GLY A 137 11.65 -7.48 -4.74
C GLY A 137 10.48 -8.41 -5.06
N GLY A 138 9.90 -8.24 -6.24
CA GLY A 138 8.85 -9.10 -6.77
C GLY A 138 9.36 -10.48 -7.19
N VAL A 139 8.47 -11.46 -7.20
CA VAL A 139 8.81 -12.83 -7.64
C VAL A 139 8.93 -12.86 -9.15
N GLY A 140 9.97 -13.55 -9.66
CA GLY A 140 10.17 -13.86 -11.08
C GLY A 140 10.02 -15.35 -11.32
N GLN A 141 9.11 -15.78 -12.19
CA GLN A 141 8.88 -17.20 -12.41
C GLN A 141 9.92 -17.84 -13.34
N GLY A 142 10.32 -17.13 -14.41
CA GLY A 142 11.13 -17.69 -15.49
C GLY A 142 12.63 -17.47 -15.37
N PHE A 143 13.09 -16.29 -14.94
CA PHE A 143 14.51 -15.91 -14.95
C PHE A 143 14.99 -15.38 -13.60
N ALA A 144 14.64 -14.12 -13.23
CA ALA A 144 15.17 -13.54 -12.00
C ALA A 144 14.09 -12.98 -11.08
N GLY A 145 14.27 -13.13 -9.78
CA GLY A 145 13.54 -12.36 -8.77
C GLY A 145 14.01 -10.91 -8.75
N GLY A 146 13.12 -9.99 -8.42
CA GLY A 146 13.42 -8.57 -8.28
C GLY A 146 14.41 -8.28 -7.16
N ILE A 147 15.20 -7.24 -7.30
CA ILE A 147 16.13 -6.78 -6.24
C ILE A 147 15.31 -6.07 -5.14
N GLY A 148 15.65 -6.30 -3.88
CA GLY A 148 15.08 -5.56 -2.76
C GLY A 148 15.53 -4.10 -2.73
N GLY A 149 14.64 -3.20 -2.35
CA GLY A 149 14.92 -1.76 -2.23
C GLY A 149 15.90 -1.43 -1.09
N ALA A 150 16.63 -0.34 -1.20
CA ALA A 150 17.50 0.13 -0.14
C ALA A 150 16.69 0.71 1.04
N GLY A 151 17.17 0.54 2.26
CA GLY A 151 16.65 1.22 3.44
C GLY A 151 17.03 2.69 3.47
N GLY A 152 16.15 3.53 4.02
CA GLY A 152 16.36 4.97 4.15
C GLY A 152 17.35 5.35 5.25
N THR A 153 17.86 6.58 5.20
CA THR A 153 18.77 7.12 6.23
C THR A 153 17.98 7.66 7.42
N PRO A 154 18.48 7.50 8.66
CA PRO A 154 17.86 8.06 9.86
C PRO A 154 18.24 9.53 10.05
N GLY A 155 17.64 10.17 11.08
CA GLY A 155 18.13 11.43 11.63
C GLY A 155 19.42 11.26 12.45
N LEU A 156 19.84 12.35 13.13
CA LEU A 156 20.98 12.29 14.06
C LEU A 156 20.81 11.19 15.11
N ILE A 157 19.57 10.99 15.58
CA ILE A 157 19.20 9.94 16.52
C ILE A 157 18.08 9.08 15.89
N GLY A 158 18.42 7.84 15.60
CA GLY A 158 17.51 6.87 14.98
C GLY A 158 18.28 5.80 14.21
N ASN A 159 17.62 4.71 13.90
CA ASN A 159 18.22 3.60 13.18
C ASN A 159 18.06 3.76 11.66
N GLY A 160 19.04 3.32 10.89
CA GLY A 160 18.90 3.16 9.44
C GLY A 160 17.77 2.19 9.12
N GLY A 161 17.04 2.42 8.05
CA GLY A 161 16.01 1.50 7.58
C GLY A 161 16.59 0.17 7.11
N ASN A 162 15.88 -0.94 7.31
CA ASN A 162 16.32 -2.22 6.74
C ASN A 162 16.19 -2.21 5.22
N GLY A 163 17.10 -2.90 4.53
CA GLY A 163 16.94 -3.20 3.11
C GLY A 163 15.83 -4.24 2.90
N GLY A 164 15.09 -4.11 1.80
CA GLY A 164 14.08 -5.08 1.40
C GLY A 164 14.68 -6.41 0.97
N ASN A 165 13.94 -7.49 1.12
CA ASN A 165 14.39 -8.81 0.67
C ASN A 165 14.34 -8.93 -0.85
N GLY A 166 15.23 -9.73 -1.43
CA GLY A 166 15.16 -10.09 -2.84
C GLY A 166 13.99 -11.02 -3.13
N GLY A 167 13.37 -10.86 -4.29
CA GLY A 167 12.29 -11.72 -4.76
C GLY A 167 12.73 -13.13 -5.05
N ALA A 168 11.84 -14.11 -4.85
CA ALA A 168 12.10 -15.49 -5.19
C ALA A 168 12.10 -15.72 -6.71
N SER A 169 12.85 -16.74 -7.18
CA SER A 169 12.78 -17.23 -8.56
C SER A 169 13.20 -18.70 -8.59
N ALA A 170 12.70 -19.44 -9.57
CA ALA A 170 13.14 -20.81 -9.83
C ALA A 170 14.56 -20.88 -10.39
N VAL A 171 15.08 -19.81 -10.97
CA VAL A 171 16.41 -19.77 -11.65
C VAL A 171 17.39 -18.90 -10.87
N THR A 172 17.13 -17.62 -10.73
CA THR A 172 18.02 -16.67 -10.05
C THR A 172 17.22 -15.79 -9.10
N GLY A 173 17.35 -16.02 -7.78
CA GLY A 173 16.75 -15.14 -6.78
C GLY A 173 17.31 -13.72 -6.85
N GLY A 174 16.47 -12.73 -6.56
CA GLY A 174 16.86 -11.33 -6.48
C GLY A 174 17.84 -11.06 -5.34
N ASN A 175 18.70 -10.07 -5.49
CA ASN A 175 19.56 -9.65 -4.39
C ASN A 175 18.76 -8.88 -3.34
N GLY A 176 19.13 -9.02 -2.05
CA GLY A 176 18.61 -8.19 -0.99
C GLY A 176 19.08 -6.73 -1.12
N GLY A 177 18.25 -5.81 -0.69
CA GLY A 177 18.54 -4.37 -0.66
C GLY A 177 19.56 -3.99 0.42
N ILE A 178 20.18 -2.84 0.25
CA ILE A 178 21.18 -2.30 1.20
C ILE A 178 20.45 -1.69 2.40
N GLY A 179 20.95 -1.94 3.63
CA GLY A 179 20.48 -1.26 4.84
C GLY A 179 20.95 0.20 4.92
N GLY A 180 20.12 1.07 5.48
CA GLY A 180 20.46 2.48 5.70
C GLY A 180 21.56 2.66 6.76
N THR A 181 22.44 3.64 6.59
CA THR A 181 23.53 3.93 7.56
C THR A 181 23.02 4.78 8.72
N GLY A 182 23.48 4.51 9.96
CA GLY A 182 23.26 5.39 11.12
C GLY A 182 24.05 6.70 10.98
N VAL A 183 23.64 7.75 11.70
CA VAL A 183 24.34 9.06 11.62
C VAL A 183 25.14 9.33 12.88
N LEU A 184 24.50 9.59 14.03
CA LEU A 184 25.19 9.88 15.29
C LEU A 184 24.89 8.82 16.36
N ILE A 185 23.63 8.61 16.67
CA ILE A 185 23.16 7.58 17.63
C ILE A 185 22.10 6.72 16.94
N GLY A 186 22.41 5.44 16.82
CA GLY A 186 21.50 4.44 16.29
C GLY A 186 22.22 3.38 15.48
N ASN A 187 21.56 2.26 15.28
CA ASN A 187 22.12 1.15 14.54
C ASN A 187 22.03 1.40 13.03
N GLY A 188 22.96 0.80 12.28
CA GLY A 188 22.78 0.65 10.84
C GLY A 188 21.61 -0.29 10.55
N GLY A 189 20.89 -0.10 9.45
CA GLY A 189 19.86 -1.00 8.99
C GLY A 189 20.43 -2.34 8.56
N ASN A 190 19.68 -3.43 8.71
CA ASN A 190 20.08 -4.72 8.18
C ASN A 190 20.04 -4.72 6.65
N GLY A 191 20.97 -5.42 6.01
CA GLY A 191 20.82 -5.76 4.60
C GLY A 191 19.66 -6.74 4.41
N GLY A 192 18.93 -6.64 3.30
CA GLY A 192 17.86 -7.56 2.95
C GLY A 192 18.37 -8.97 2.71
N SER A 193 17.56 -9.98 2.96
CA SER A 193 17.87 -11.37 2.58
C SER A 193 17.85 -11.51 1.06
N GLY A 194 18.72 -12.35 0.49
CA GLY A 194 18.63 -12.72 -0.92
C GLY A 194 17.44 -13.64 -1.18
N GLY A 195 16.87 -13.54 -2.37
CA GLY A 195 15.86 -14.49 -2.85
C GLY A 195 16.47 -15.87 -3.12
N ILE A 196 15.61 -16.90 -3.17
CA ILE A 196 16.03 -18.28 -3.49
C ILE A 196 16.60 -18.34 -4.91
N GLY A 197 17.58 -19.20 -5.09
CA GLY A 197 18.41 -19.30 -6.29
C GLY A 197 19.81 -18.76 -5.98
N ALA A 198 20.33 -17.85 -6.78
CA ALA A 198 21.66 -17.24 -6.57
C ALA A 198 21.56 -15.82 -5.95
N GLY A 199 20.46 -15.47 -5.33
CA GLY A 199 20.27 -14.13 -4.71
C GLY A 199 21.27 -13.90 -3.58
N LYS A 200 21.97 -12.77 -3.60
CA LYS A 200 22.92 -12.37 -2.56
C LYS A 200 22.21 -11.55 -1.49
N ALA A 201 22.57 -11.76 -0.24
CA ALA A 201 22.13 -10.86 0.82
C ALA A 201 22.63 -9.43 0.57
N GLY A 202 21.81 -8.45 0.91
CA GLY A 202 22.16 -7.04 0.86
C GLY A 202 23.21 -6.69 1.92
N VAL A 203 23.93 -5.62 1.68
CA VAL A 203 24.91 -5.07 2.62
C VAL A 203 24.17 -4.32 3.73
N GLY A 204 24.51 -4.60 5.00
CA GLY A 204 24.01 -3.83 6.15
C GLY A 204 24.62 -2.44 6.20
N GLY A 205 23.87 -1.49 6.77
CA GLY A 205 24.35 -0.14 7.02
C GLY A 205 25.33 -0.09 8.20
N VAL A 206 26.25 0.89 8.16
CA VAL A 206 27.15 1.17 9.28
C VAL A 206 26.39 1.92 10.37
N SER A 207 26.72 1.68 11.64
CA SER A 207 26.11 2.35 12.81
C SER A 207 26.45 3.84 12.91
N GLY A 208 25.74 4.53 13.80
CA GLY A 208 26.03 5.92 14.15
C GLY A 208 27.39 6.10 14.81
N LEU A 209 27.98 7.29 14.61
CA LEU A 209 29.34 7.61 15.04
C LEU A 209 29.55 7.50 16.55
N LEU A 210 28.55 7.81 17.37
CA LEU A 210 28.67 7.85 18.83
C LEU A 210 28.14 6.58 19.51
N LEU A 211 27.01 6.02 19.06
CA LEU A 211 26.39 4.86 19.66
C LEU A 211 25.56 4.10 18.63
N GLY A 212 25.76 2.79 18.57
CA GLY A 212 24.99 1.86 17.73
C GLY A 212 25.81 0.68 17.26
N LEU A 213 25.15 -0.37 16.83
CA LEU A 213 25.76 -1.52 16.18
C LEU A 213 25.51 -1.49 14.67
N ASP A 214 26.45 -2.07 13.93
CA ASP A 214 26.30 -2.21 12.48
C ASP A 214 25.13 -3.13 12.14
N GLY A 215 24.54 -2.88 10.98
CA GLY A 215 23.50 -3.73 10.44
C GLY A 215 24.02 -5.12 10.07
N PHE A 216 23.14 -6.09 10.02
CA PHE A 216 23.50 -7.44 9.60
C PHE A 216 24.07 -7.42 8.18
N ASN A 217 25.19 -8.09 7.96
CA ASN A 217 26.01 -8.07 6.74
C ASN A 217 26.69 -6.71 6.43
N ALA A 218 26.88 -5.82 7.41
CA ALA A 218 27.66 -4.62 7.18
C ALA A 218 29.13 -4.93 6.89
N PRO A 219 29.81 -4.10 6.06
CA PRO A 219 31.24 -4.30 5.81
C PRO A 219 32.06 -4.03 7.07
N ALA A 220 33.10 -4.82 7.31
CA ALA A 220 34.00 -4.60 8.42
C ALA A 220 34.62 -3.21 8.35
N SER A 221 34.52 -2.43 9.44
CA SER A 221 35.12 -1.11 9.52
C SER A 221 36.63 -1.19 9.70
N THR A 222 37.35 -0.36 8.99
CA THR A 222 38.81 -0.19 9.15
C THR A 222 39.17 0.86 10.22
N SER A 223 38.20 1.56 10.80
CA SER A 223 38.39 2.57 11.83
C SER A 223 38.63 1.93 13.21
N PRO A 224 39.76 2.16 13.89
CA PRO A 224 40.00 1.62 15.23
C PRO A 224 38.98 2.09 16.27
N LEU A 225 38.50 3.34 16.13
CA LEU A 225 37.49 3.90 17.04
C LEU A 225 36.16 3.18 16.88
N HIS A 226 35.73 2.93 15.64
CA HIS A 226 34.51 2.19 15.37
C HIS A 226 34.59 0.75 15.87
N THR A 227 35.72 0.07 15.65
CA THR A 227 35.95 -1.28 16.17
C THR A 227 35.91 -1.32 17.69
N LEU A 228 36.48 -0.32 18.36
CA LEU A 228 36.40 -0.19 19.82
C LEU A 228 34.95 -0.02 20.29
N GLN A 229 34.19 0.84 19.63
CA GLN A 229 32.76 1.04 19.92
C GLN A 229 31.98 -0.26 19.81
N GLN A 230 32.15 -1.01 18.71
CA GLN A 230 31.48 -2.30 18.52
C GLN A 230 31.85 -3.31 19.62
N ASN A 231 33.14 -3.38 19.99
CA ASN A 231 33.59 -4.30 21.05
C ASN A 231 32.99 -3.92 22.42
N VAL A 232 32.95 -2.63 22.78
CA VAL A 232 32.32 -2.16 24.03
C VAL A 232 30.85 -2.53 24.06
N LEU A 233 30.11 -2.29 22.97
CA LEU A 233 28.69 -2.62 22.89
C LEU A 233 28.45 -4.14 22.96
N ASN A 234 29.31 -4.96 22.39
CA ASN A 234 29.22 -6.41 22.51
C ASN A 234 29.36 -6.87 23.97
N VAL A 235 30.32 -6.30 24.72
CA VAL A 235 30.50 -6.58 26.17
C VAL A 235 29.27 -6.15 26.97
N VAL A 236 28.67 -4.97 26.64
CA VAL A 236 27.44 -4.51 27.29
C VAL A 236 26.25 -5.42 26.98
N ASN A 237 26.19 -5.96 25.78
CA ASN A 237 25.10 -6.83 25.33
C ASN A 237 25.16 -8.25 25.92
N GLU A 238 26.35 -8.76 26.21
CA GLU A 238 26.57 -10.15 26.63
C GLU A 238 25.69 -10.59 27.82
N PRO A 239 25.57 -9.81 28.95
CA PRO A 239 24.70 -10.18 30.06
C PRO A 239 23.22 -10.25 29.64
N PHE A 240 22.76 -9.31 28.84
CA PHE A 240 21.36 -9.27 28.40
C PHE A 240 21.05 -10.42 27.45
N GLN A 241 21.96 -10.71 26.53
CA GLN A 241 21.83 -11.82 25.60
C GLN A 241 21.81 -13.17 26.32
N THR A 242 22.65 -13.35 27.34
CA THR A 242 22.71 -14.58 28.12
C THR A 242 21.45 -14.78 28.98
N LEU A 243 20.92 -13.69 29.58
CA LEU A 243 19.74 -13.76 30.45
C LEU A 243 18.41 -13.80 29.69
N THR A 244 18.31 -13.13 28.56
CA THR A 244 17.03 -12.88 27.88
C THR A 244 16.98 -13.38 26.43
N GLY A 245 18.07 -13.86 25.88
CA GLY A 245 18.20 -14.22 24.46
C GLY A 245 18.22 -13.03 23.50
N ARG A 246 18.18 -11.77 24.02
CA ARG A 246 18.18 -10.53 23.24
C ARG A 246 19.28 -9.57 23.70
N PRO A 247 19.98 -8.88 22.78
CA PRO A 247 20.93 -7.84 23.19
C PRO A 247 20.17 -6.63 23.77
N LEU A 248 20.86 -5.80 24.55
CA LEU A 248 20.33 -4.51 24.98
C LEU A 248 20.24 -3.53 23.81
N ILE A 249 21.32 -3.44 23.03
CA ILE A 249 21.48 -2.61 21.85
C ILE A 249 21.99 -3.51 20.72
N GLY A 250 21.24 -3.60 19.62
CA GLY A 250 21.67 -4.41 18.48
C GLY A 250 20.49 -4.83 17.61
N ASN A 251 20.77 -5.18 16.38
CA ASN A 251 19.74 -5.65 15.46
C ASN A 251 19.48 -7.16 15.67
N GLY A 252 18.26 -7.57 15.38
CA GLY A 252 17.92 -8.98 15.26
C GLY A 252 18.60 -9.62 14.05
N ALA A 253 18.96 -10.88 14.17
CA ALA A 253 19.52 -11.65 13.06
C ALA A 253 18.47 -11.86 11.97
N ASN A 254 18.89 -11.83 10.70
CA ASN A 254 18.01 -12.20 9.61
C ASN A 254 17.74 -13.72 9.62
N GLY A 255 16.54 -14.10 9.20
CA GLY A 255 16.19 -15.48 8.92
C GLY A 255 17.03 -16.03 7.77
N THR A 256 17.37 -17.30 7.81
CA THR A 256 18.17 -17.96 6.77
C THR A 256 17.35 -18.07 5.48
N PRO A 257 17.83 -17.57 4.35
CA PRO A 257 17.15 -17.72 3.07
C PRO A 257 16.92 -19.20 2.69
N GLY A 258 15.77 -19.49 2.12
CA GLY A 258 15.40 -20.84 1.69
C GLY A 258 14.93 -21.77 2.80
N THR A 259 14.78 -21.27 4.03
CA THR A 259 14.29 -22.08 5.17
C THR A 259 12.95 -21.61 5.73
N GLY A 260 12.49 -20.41 5.35
CA GLY A 260 11.34 -19.78 5.96
C GLY A 260 11.54 -19.40 7.43
N ALA A 261 12.79 -19.29 7.88
CA ALA A 261 13.09 -18.93 9.27
C ALA A 261 12.73 -17.46 9.54
N ASP A 262 12.17 -17.20 10.72
CA ASP A 262 11.84 -15.85 11.16
C ASP A 262 13.08 -15.00 11.43
N GLY A 263 12.92 -13.69 11.28
CA GLY A 263 13.90 -12.70 11.73
C GLY A 263 13.89 -12.57 13.26
N GLY A 264 15.07 -12.45 13.85
CA GLY A 264 15.22 -12.21 15.27
C GLY A 264 14.69 -10.84 15.69
N ALA A 265 14.21 -10.70 16.93
CA ALA A 265 13.85 -9.40 17.48
C ALA A 265 15.10 -8.52 17.70
N GLY A 266 14.97 -7.22 17.45
CA GLY A 266 16.00 -6.22 17.78
C GLY A 266 16.24 -6.09 19.28
N GLY A 267 17.30 -5.38 19.68
CA GLY A 267 17.67 -5.18 21.07
C GLY A 267 16.55 -4.58 21.94
N TRP A 268 16.67 -4.76 23.25
CA TRP A 268 15.66 -4.26 24.18
C TRP A 268 15.46 -2.74 24.09
N LEU A 269 16.52 -1.96 24.00
CA LEU A 269 16.43 -0.50 23.92
C LEU A 269 16.44 -0.03 22.46
N PHE A 270 17.47 -0.41 21.72
CA PHE A 270 17.74 0.04 20.37
C PHE A 270 18.05 -1.16 19.47
N GLY A 271 17.42 -1.20 18.32
CA GLY A 271 17.77 -2.17 17.29
C GLY A 271 16.62 -2.47 16.36
N ASN A 272 16.95 -2.74 15.12
CA ASN A 272 15.97 -3.18 14.15
C ASN A 272 15.69 -4.66 14.32
N GLY A 273 14.46 -5.09 14.01
CA GLY A 273 14.17 -6.50 13.83
C GLY A 273 14.94 -7.06 12.64
N GLY A 274 15.32 -8.33 12.71
CA GLY A 274 15.87 -9.06 11.58
C GLY A 274 14.83 -9.30 10.50
N ASN A 275 15.25 -9.37 9.25
CA ASN A 275 14.36 -9.72 8.14
C ASN A 275 14.05 -11.22 8.16
N GLY A 276 12.85 -11.61 7.79
CA GLY A 276 12.48 -13.02 7.61
C GLY A 276 13.25 -13.65 6.45
N GLY A 277 13.56 -14.93 6.55
CA GLY A 277 14.15 -15.72 5.48
C GLY A 277 13.10 -16.12 4.44
N SER A 278 13.50 -16.19 3.16
CA SER A 278 12.59 -16.69 2.12
C SER A 278 12.25 -18.17 2.34
N GLY A 279 11.05 -18.57 1.92
CA GLY A 279 10.60 -19.95 1.96
C GLY A 279 11.33 -20.85 0.96
N ALA A 280 11.39 -22.14 1.18
CA ALA A 280 12.07 -23.11 0.31
C ALA A 280 11.33 -23.32 -1.02
N THR A 281 12.07 -23.60 -2.10
CA THR A 281 11.46 -24.14 -3.33
C THR A 281 11.22 -25.64 -3.18
N GLY A 282 10.12 -26.14 -3.70
CA GLY A 282 9.78 -27.57 -3.60
C GLY A 282 8.62 -27.94 -4.49
N THR A 283 8.03 -29.11 -4.30
CA THR A 283 6.76 -29.52 -4.92
C THR A 283 5.69 -28.48 -4.62
N ASN A 284 5.51 -28.14 -3.33
CA ASN A 284 4.88 -26.92 -2.87
C ASN A 284 5.98 -25.98 -2.36
N GLY A 285 5.84 -24.70 -2.59
CA GLY A 285 6.71 -23.69 -1.99
C GLY A 285 6.54 -23.64 -0.47
N GLY A 286 7.64 -23.47 0.26
CA GLY A 286 7.57 -23.20 1.70
C GLY A 286 7.24 -21.74 1.97
N ASP A 287 6.64 -21.46 3.13
CA ASP A 287 6.30 -20.09 3.52
C ASP A 287 7.56 -19.27 3.86
N GLY A 288 7.49 -17.97 3.62
CA GLY A 288 8.51 -17.02 4.07
C GLY A 288 8.40 -16.79 5.58
N GLY A 289 9.55 -16.61 6.24
CA GLY A 289 9.59 -16.31 7.66
C GLY A 289 9.13 -14.90 7.99
N ASP A 290 8.62 -14.68 9.19
CA ASP A 290 8.20 -13.37 9.64
C ASP A 290 9.40 -12.45 9.94
N GLY A 291 9.22 -11.16 9.76
CA GLY A 291 10.17 -10.14 10.19
C GLY A 291 10.16 -9.97 11.72
N GLY A 292 11.34 -9.85 12.33
CA GLY A 292 11.48 -9.64 13.77
C GLY A 292 10.96 -8.26 14.21
N ALA A 293 10.51 -8.17 15.47
CA ALA A 293 10.11 -6.89 16.05
C ALA A 293 11.30 -5.95 16.29
N GLY A 294 11.10 -4.64 16.18
CA GLY A 294 12.10 -3.63 16.55
C GLY A 294 12.32 -3.52 18.05
N GLY A 295 13.35 -2.75 18.47
CA GLY A 295 13.61 -2.42 19.87
C GLY A 295 12.57 -1.46 20.44
N ILE A 296 12.50 -1.38 21.79
CA ILE A 296 11.42 -0.65 22.50
C ILE A 296 11.45 0.85 22.19
N PHE A 297 12.63 1.49 22.28
CA PHE A 297 12.72 2.95 22.06
C PHE A 297 12.89 3.30 20.59
N PHE A 298 13.88 2.72 19.93
CA PHE A 298 14.17 2.94 18.52
C PHE A 298 14.41 1.60 17.84
N GLY A 299 13.61 1.28 16.84
CA GLY A 299 13.80 0.08 16.05
C GLY A 299 12.73 -0.06 14.98
N THR A 300 13.16 -0.26 13.74
CA THR A 300 12.26 -0.65 12.67
C THR A 300 11.95 -2.13 12.78
N GLY A 301 10.75 -2.54 12.44
CA GLY A 301 10.44 -3.95 12.24
C GLY A 301 11.22 -4.53 11.07
N GLY A 302 11.55 -5.81 11.12
CA GLY A 302 12.14 -6.55 10.01
C GLY A 302 11.12 -6.78 8.90
N THR A 303 11.56 -6.87 7.65
CA THR A 303 10.68 -7.22 6.53
C THR A 303 10.35 -8.71 6.56
N GLY A 304 9.16 -9.11 6.18
CA GLY A 304 8.78 -10.50 6.00
C GLY A 304 9.50 -11.14 4.82
N GLY A 305 9.81 -12.43 4.91
CA GLY A 305 10.44 -13.22 3.86
C GLY A 305 9.47 -13.51 2.71
N ALA A 306 9.99 -13.61 1.49
CA ALA A 306 9.18 -14.04 0.35
C ALA A 306 8.82 -15.53 0.44
N GLY A 307 7.63 -15.89 0.02
CA GLY A 307 7.21 -17.28 -0.13
C GLY A 307 8.04 -18.01 -1.19
N GLY A 308 8.27 -19.29 -1.00
CA GLY A 308 9.02 -20.16 -1.92
C GLY A 308 8.23 -20.55 -3.15
N VAL A 309 8.94 -20.93 -4.22
CA VAL A 309 8.32 -21.36 -5.47
C VAL A 309 7.89 -22.83 -5.40
N GLY A 310 6.62 -23.08 -5.72
CA GLY A 310 6.06 -24.42 -5.92
C GLY A 310 6.25 -24.90 -7.37
N THR A 311 7.00 -25.96 -7.56
CA THR A 311 7.34 -26.45 -8.91
C THR A 311 6.21 -27.19 -9.59
N THR A 312 5.34 -27.85 -8.85
CA THR A 312 4.19 -28.62 -9.35
C THR A 312 2.90 -28.35 -8.57
N GLY A 313 2.99 -27.78 -7.36
CA GLY A 313 1.88 -27.48 -6.47
C GLY A 313 1.66 -25.99 -6.26
N THR A 314 1.34 -25.63 -5.02
CA THR A 314 1.12 -24.23 -4.61
C THR A 314 2.44 -23.51 -4.32
N GLY A 315 2.46 -22.20 -4.50
CA GLY A 315 3.50 -21.35 -3.91
C GLY A 315 3.33 -21.25 -2.39
N GLY A 316 4.39 -20.90 -1.68
CA GLY A 316 4.33 -20.59 -0.25
C GLY A 316 3.88 -19.16 0.00
N ASP A 317 3.33 -18.90 1.17
CA ASP A 317 2.90 -17.55 1.55
C ASP A 317 4.09 -16.66 1.95
N GLY A 318 3.94 -15.35 1.78
CA GLY A 318 4.91 -14.37 2.28
C GLY A 318 4.80 -14.21 3.79
N GLY A 319 5.93 -14.07 4.48
CA GLY A 319 5.95 -13.81 5.91
C GLY A 319 5.46 -12.40 6.27
N ALA A 320 4.96 -12.22 7.48
CA ALA A 320 4.54 -10.90 7.95
C ALA A 320 5.73 -9.98 8.26
N GLY A 321 5.55 -8.68 8.13
CA GLY A 321 6.51 -7.69 8.60
C GLY A 321 6.48 -7.50 10.11
N GLY A 322 7.65 -7.31 10.73
CA GLY A 322 7.77 -7.06 12.16
C GLY A 322 7.21 -5.71 12.60
N ALA A 323 6.68 -5.64 13.80
CA ALA A 323 6.21 -4.37 14.37
C ALA A 323 7.35 -3.54 14.97
N ALA A 324 7.21 -2.21 14.97
CA ALA A 324 7.99 -1.32 15.82
C ALA A 324 7.22 -1.00 17.11
N PHE A 325 7.93 -0.56 18.17
CA PHE A 325 7.25 -0.27 19.44
C PHE A 325 6.98 1.21 19.65
N LEU A 326 8.00 2.02 20.05
CA LEU A 326 7.80 3.43 20.38
C LEU A 326 8.10 4.31 19.17
N MET A 327 9.28 4.16 18.61
CA MET A 327 9.76 4.94 17.44
C MET A 327 10.39 3.99 16.42
N GLY A 328 9.88 4.01 15.21
CA GLY A 328 10.39 3.22 14.10
C GLY A 328 9.29 2.78 13.15
N SER A 329 9.66 2.47 11.93
CA SER A 329 8.72 2.01 10.93
C SER A 329 8.44 0.52 11.11
N GLY A 330 7.21 0.09 10.83
CA GLY A 330 6.88 -1.31 10.67
C GLY A 330 7.61 -1.90 9.46
N GLY A 331 7.92 -3.18 9.49
CA GLY A 331 8.48 -3.92 8.37
C GLY A 331 7.43 -4.22 7.31
N ASN A 332 7.83 -4.29 6.06
CA ASN A 332 6.94 -4.70 4.97
C ASN A 332 6.65 -6.20 5.02
N GLY A 333 5.47 -6.61 4.61
CA GLY A 333 5.13 -8.01 4.39
C GLY A 333 5.89 -8.60 3.21
N GLY A 334 6.19 -9.89 3.25
CA GLY A 334 6.82 -10.63 2.17
C GLY A 334 5.85 -10.89 1.01
N SER A 335 6.36 -11.00 -0.21
CA SER A 335 5.55 -11.42 -1.36
C SER A 335 5.25 -12.92 -1.33
N GLY A 336 4.08 -13.33 -1.78
CA GLY A 336 3.74 -14.73 -2.00
C GLY A 336 4.62 -15.38 -3.06
N GLY A 337 4.88 -16.67 -2.95
CA GLY A 337 5.65 -17.46 -3.90
C GLY A 337 4.82 -17.97 -5.07
N ALA A 338 5.42 -18.05 -6.26
CA ALA A 338 4.74 -18.63 -7.42
C ALA A 338 4.50 -20.14 -7.26
N GLY A 339 3.35 -20.62 -7.72
CA GLY A 339 3.04 -22.05 -7.79
C GLY A 339 2.43 -22.40 -9.13
N LEU A 340 2.42 -23.69 -9.51
CA LEU A 340 1.80 -24.14 -10.75
C LEU A 340 0.26 -24.19 -10.63
N THR A 341 -0.26 -24.53 -9.47
CA THR A 341 -1.71 -24.67 -9.20
C THR A 341 -2.30 -23.40 -8.58
N ALA A 342 -1.65 -22.85 -7.56
CA ALA A 342 -2.04 -21.59 -6.93
C ALA A 342 -0.80 -20.82 -6.48
N GLY A 343 -0.87 -19.50 -6.52
CA GLY A 343 0.12 -18.62 -5.91
C GLY A 343 -0.07 -18.54 -4.39
N GLY A 344 1.01 -18.27 -3.68
CA GLY A 344 0.94 -17.96 -2.25
C GLY A 344 0.42 -16.54 -2.00
N ASP A 345 -0.13 -16.34 -0.83
CA ASP A 345 -0.62 -15.03 -0.38
C ASP A 345 0.54 -14.10 0.00
N GLY A 346 0.34 -12.81 -0.10
CA GLY A 346 1.27 -11.82 0.43
C GLY A 346 1.17 -11.71 1.96
N GLY A 347 2.31 -11.56 2.63
CA GLY A 347 2.36 -11.38 4.08
C GLY A 347 1.87 -9.99 4.51
N ASP A 348 1.39 -9.89 5.74
CA ASP A 348 0.91 -8.63 6.31
C ASP A 348 2.06 -7.66 6.63
N GLY A 349 1.82 -6.36 6.52
CA GLY A 349 2.75 -5.33 6.96
C GLY A 349 2.74 -5.14 8.47
N GLY A 350 3.91 -4.86 9.06
CA GLY A 350 4.06 -4.59 10.49
C GLY A 350 3.53 -3.22 10.92
N ASN A 351 3.05 -3.11 12.16
CA ASN A 351 2.58 -1.86 12.73
C ASN A 351 3.75 -0.89 12.96
N ALA A 352 3.47 0.39 12.79
CA ALA A 352 4.39 1.47 13.15
C ALA A 352 4.61 1.57 14.67
N GLY A 353 5.70 2.24 15.07
CA GLY A 353 5.92 2.62 16.45
C GLY A 353 4.83 3.55 16.97
N SER A 354 4.47 3.41 18.26
CA SER A 354 3.31 4.10 18.85
C SER A 354 3.39 5.63 18.75
N PHE A 355 4.60 6.21 18.80
CA PHE A 355 4.81 7.66 18.69
C PHE A 355 5.13 8.09 17.27
N PHE A 356 6.23 7.58 16.71
CA PHE A 356 6.73 7.99 15.39
C PHE A 356 7.10 6.75 14.59
N GLY A 357 6.55 6.63 13.41
CA GLY A 357 6.92 5.59 12.48
C GLY A 357 5.93 5.41 11.37
N ALA A 358 6.39 5.08 10.18
CA ALA A 358 5.52 4.67 9.09
C ALA A 358 5.10 3.21 9.27
N ALA A 359 3.87 2.87 8.93
CA ALA A 359 3.44 1.49 8.88
C ALA A 359 4.10 0.73 7.72
N GLY A 360 4.26 -0.57 7.87
CA GLY A 360 4.72 -1.44 6.79
C GLY A 360 3.61 -1.68 5.75
N THR A 361 4.01 -1.85 4.50
CA THR A 361 3.10 -2.23 3.41
C THR A 361 2.81 -3.73 3.45
N GLY A 362 1.64 -4.13 2.99
CA GLY A 362 1.34 -5.53 2.74
C GLY A 362 2.16 -6.06 1.56
N GLY A 363 2.49 -7.35 1.57
CA GLY A 363 3.15 -8.04 0.47
C GLY A 363 2.19 -8.34 -0.68
N ALA A 364 2.72 -8.42 -1.90
CA ALA A 364 1.92 -8.82 -3.05
C ALA A 364 1.62 -10.32 -3.04
N GLY A 365 0.41 -10.70 -3.43
CA GLY A 365 0.07 -12.09 -3.73
C GLY A 365 0.73 -12.55 -5.01
N ALA A 366 1.08 -13.82 -5.11
CA ALA A 366 1.73 -14.37 -6.29
C ALA A 366 0.75 -14.61 -7.45
N SER A 367 1.25 -14.42 -8.65
CA SER A 367 0.49 -14.57 -9.90
C SER A 367 0.67 -15.95 -10.50
N THR A 368 -0.42 -16.71 -10.64
CA THR A 368 -0.43 -18.07 -11.21
C THR A 368 -1.83 -18.41 -11.72
N LYS A 369 -2.13 -19.70 -11.93
CA LYS A 369 -3.48 -20.13 -12.35
C LYS A 369 -4.58 -19.67 -11.38
N ALA A 370 -4.35 -19.79 -10.06
CA ALA A 370 -5.13 -19.12 -9.02
C ALA A 370 -4.20 -18.12 -8.32
N GLY A 371 -4.49 -16.85 -8.42
CA GLY A 371 -3.67 -15.79 -7.83
C GLY A 371 -3.79 -15.75 -6.31
N GLY A 372 -2.67 -15.54 -5.62
CA GLY A 372 -2.66 -15.30 -4.17
C GLY A 372 -3.25 -13.94 -3.80
N THR A 373 -3.79 -13.80 -2.60
CA THR A 373 -4.30 -12.53 -2.08
C THR A 373 -3.15 -11.60 -1.68
N GLY A 374 -3.35 -10.30 -1.78
CA GLY A 374 -2.41 -9.33 -1.22
C GLY A 374 -2.51 -9.27 0.30
N GLY A 375 -1.38 -9.15 0.99
CA GLY A 375 -1.33 -8.99 2.43
C GLY A 375 -1.93 -7.65 2.89
N THR A 376 -2.50 -7.61 4.07
CA THR A 376 -2.96 -6.36 4.70
C THR A 376 -1.76 -5.55 5.16
N SER A 377 -1.92 -4.27 5.34
CA SER A 377 -0.82 -3.43 5.83
C SER A 377 -0.91 -3.14 7.32
N GLY A 378 0.20 -2.68 7.88
CA GLY A 378 0.27 -2.27 9.27
C GLY A 378 -0.49 -0.97 9.56
N ASN A 379 -0.80 -0.76 10.85
CA ASN A 379 -1.40 0.48 11.33
C ASN A 379 -0.34 1.53 11.65
N GLY A 380 -0.69 2.79 11.45
CA GLY A 380 0.17 3.94 11.76
C GLY A 380 0.31 4.18 13.27
N GLY A 381 1.45 4.75 13.68
CA GLY A 381 1.64 5.32 15.03
C GLY A 381 0.92 6.67 15.18
N LEU A 382 1.06 7.31 16.34
CA LEU A 382 0.31 8.52 16.71
C LEU A 382 0.21 9.58 15.61
N PHE A 383 1.32 9.86 14.91
CA PHE A 383 1.44 10.86 13.85
C PHE A 383 1.62 10.26 12.46
N ALA A 384 1.43 8.95 12.27
CA ALA A 384 1.73 8.26 11.03
C ALA A 384 0.48 7.73 10.34
N ASN A 385 0.57 7.62 9.02
CA ASN A 385 -0.44 6.99 8.20
C ASN A 385 -0.41 5.47 8.37
N GLY A 386 -1.51 4.81 8.09
CA GLY A 386 -1.56 3.38 7.84
C GLY A 386 -0.74 3.05 6.60
N GLY A 387 -0.29 1.82 6.45
CA GLY A 387 0.45 1.37 5.27
C GLY A 387 -0.47 0.99 4.11
N ALA A 388 0.10 0.87 2.92
CA ALA A 388 -0.61 0.40 1.73
C ALA A 388 -0.80 -1.13 1.75
N GLY A 389 -1.98 -1.60 1.40
CA GLY A 389 -2.27 -3.03 1.23
C GLY A 389 -1.58 -3.62 0.00
N GLY A 390 -1.22 -4.89 0.05
CA GLY A 390 -0.58 -5.62 -1.04
C GLY A 390 -1.52 -5.83 -2.24
N SER A 391 -0.97 -5.90 -3.46
CA SER A 391 -1.74 -6.26 -4.64
C SER A 391 -2.09 -7.75 -4.65
N GLY A 392 -3.25 -8.08 -5.18
CA GLY A 392 -3.62 -9.48 -5.46
C GLY A 392 -2.92 -10.00 -6.70
N GLY A 393 -2.58 -11.29 -6.71
CA GLY A 393 -1.91 -11.95 -7.83
C GLY A 393 -2.86 -12.22 -9.01
N LEU A 394 -2.29 -12.20 -10.22
CA LEU A 394 -2.96 -12.53 -11.48
C LEU A 394 -3.36 -14.01 -11.53
N GLY A 395 -4.49 -14.30 -12.14
CA GLY A 395 -4.93 -15.68 -12.34
C GLY A 395 -6.37 -15.77 -12.84
N GLY A 396 -6.77 -16.94 -13.34
CA GLY A 396 -8.19 -17.17 -13.70
C GLY A 396 -9.12 -17.07 -12.48
N ASP A 397 -8.60 -17.44 -11.30
CA ASP A 397 -9.16 -17.15 -9.98
C ASP A 397 -8.22 -16.14 -9.32
N ALA A 398 -8.38 -14.88 -9.66
CA ALA A 398 -7.45 -13.82 -9.28
C ALA A 398 -7.57 -13.46 -7.81
N GLY A 399 -6.43 -13.21 -7.18
CA GLY A 399 -6.34 -12.80 -5.80
C GLY A 399 -6.96 -11.42 -5.52
N THR A 400 -7.50 -11.23 -4.34
CA THR A 400 -7.97 -9.91 -3.88
C THR A 400 -6.81 -9.05 -3.41
N GLY A 401 -6.95 -7.74 -3.54
CA GLY A 401 -5.99 -6.81 -2.92
C GLY A 401 -6.15 -6.77 -1.41
N GLY A 402 -5.04 -6.62 -0.71
CA GLY A 402 -5.00 -6.45 0.73
C GLY A 402 -5.59 -5.11 1.21
N ALA A 403 -6.10 -5.08 2.42
CA ALA A 403 -6.63 -3.83 2.99
C ALA A 403 -5.51 -2.88 3.40
N GLY A 404 -5.76 -1.59 3.27
CA GLY A 404 -4.91 -0.53 3.85
C GLY A 404 -5.05 -0.45 5.36
N GLY A 405 -3.96 -0.12 6.05
CA GLY A 405 -3.91 0.02 7.49
C GLY A 405 -4.58 1.29 8.00
N ASN A 406 -4.98 1.30 9.24
CA ASN A 406 -5.56 2.49 9.85
C ASN A 406 -4.48 3.52 10.19
N GLY A 407 -4.80 4.79 10.06
CA GLY A 407 -3.94 5.87 10.52
C GLY A 407 -3.92 5.95 12.05
N GLY A 408 -2.80 6.48 12.59
CA GLY A 408 -2.74 6.87 14.00
C GLY A 408 -3.57 8.14 14.27
N LEU A 409 -3.46 8.71 15.48
CA LEU A 409 -4.33 9.82 15.92
C LEU A 409 -4.44 10.97 14.91
N PHE A 410 -3.31 11.36 14.32
CA PHE A 410 -3.20 12.41 13.30
C PHE A 410 -2.94 11.88 11.89
N GLY A 411 -2.84 10.54 11.72
CA GLY A 411 -2.50 9.91 10.46
C GLY A 411 -3.73 9.60 9.60
N ALA A 412 -3.52 9.61 8.28
CA ALA A 412 -4.51 9.12 7.32
C ALA A 412 -4.53 7.59 7.27
N GLY A 413 -5.63 7.01 6.87
CA GLY A 413 -5.70 5.59 6.53
C GLY A 413 -4.88 5.28 5.29
N GLY A 414 -4.34 4.09 5.20
CA GLY A 414 -3.57 3.59 4.07
C GLY A 414 -4.44 3.18 2.89
N THR A 415 -3.85 3.11 1.70
CA THR A 415 -4.55 2.67 0.49
C THR A 415 -4.80 1.17 0.49
N GLY A 416 -5.90 0.72 -0.04
CA GLY A 416 -6.15 -0.68 -0.36
C GLY A 416 -5.33 -1.12 -1.59
N GLY A 417 -4.87 -2.35 -1.61
CA GLY A 417 -4.16 -2.94 -2.74
C GLY A 417 -5.09 -3.21 -3.92
N SER A 418 -4.55 -3.20 -5.14
CA SER A 418 -5.32 -3.59 -6.33
C SER A 418 -5.65 -5.09 -6.34
N GLY A 419 -6.79 -5.45 -6.86
CA GLY A 419 -7.17 -6.83 -7.14
C GLY A 419 -6.40 -7.38 -8.35
N GLY A 420 -6.10 -8.66 -8.33
CA GLY A 420 -5.43 -9.36 -9.44
C GLY A 420 -6.29 -9.41 -10.70
N SER A 421 -5.65 -9.34 -11.85
CA SER A 421 -6.30 -9.41 -13.17
C SER A 421 -6.33 -10.85 -13.73
N LEU A 422 -6.93 -11.06 -14.87
CA LEU A 422 -7.33 -12.30 -15.54
C LEU A 422 -8.55 -12.98 -14.92
N GLY A 423 -8.88 -12.69 -13.66
CA GLY A 423 -10.04 -13.12 -12.91
C GLY A 423 -10.71 -11.94 -12.20
N PRO A 424 -11.78 -12.18 -11.42
CA PRO A 424 -12.57 -11.15 -10.76
C PRO A 424 -11.95 -10.68 -9.44
N GLY A 425 -10.63 -10.52 -9.37
CA GLY A 425 -9.95 -10.06 -8.15
C GLY A 425 -10.49 -8.72 -7.66
N ALA A 426 -11.00 -8.66 -6.45
CA ALA A 426 -11.48 -7.40 -5.88
C ALA A 426 -10.33 -6.55 -5.33
N GLY A 427 -10.47 -5.24 -5.44
CA GLY A 427 -9.56 -4.30 -4.75
C GLY A 427 -9.75 -4.32 -3.24
N GLY A 428 -8.67 -4.15 -2.50
CA GLY A 428 -8.68 -4.05 -1.04
C GLY A 428 -9.35 -2.77 -0.55
N ALA A 429 -9.93 -2.80 0.66
CA ALA A 429 -10.48 -1.60 1.26
C ALA A 429 -9.37 -0.64 1.72
N GLY A 430 -9.62 0.66 1.64
CA GLY A 430 -8.78 1.67 2.26
C GLY A 430 -8.93 1.67 3.79
N GLY A 431 -7.84 1.97 4.50
CA GLY A 431 -7.82 2.07 5.96
C GLY A 431 -8.55 3.32 6.47
N ASN A 432 -9.03 3.26 7.71
CA ASN A 432 -9.65 4.43 8.32
C ASN A 432 -8.59 5.44 8.78
N GLY A 433 -8.93 6.73 8.68
CA GLY A 433 -8.13 7.79 9.29
C GLY A 433 -8.19 7.74 10.82
N GLY A 434 -7.14 8.21 11.47
CA GLY A 434 -7.15 8.45 12.92
C GLY A 434 -8.05 9.63 13.28
N LEU A 435 -8.03 10.04 14.56
CA LEU A 435 -8.98 11.03 15.09
C LEU A 435 -9.07 12.31 14.24
N PHE A 436 -7.96 12.77 13.69
CA PHE A 436 -7.83 13.96 12.83
C PHE A 436 -7.47 13.63 11.39
N GLY A 437 -7.41 12.37 10.99
CA GLY A 437 -6.91 11.91 9.70
C GLY A 437 -7.99 11.67 8.64
N ALA A 438 -7.60 11.74 7.38
CA ALA A 438 -8.42 11.34 6.25
C ALA A 438 -8.50 9.81 6.13
N GLY A 439 -9.54 9.30 5.51
CA GLY A 439 -9.62 7.89 5.13
C GLY A 439 -8.71 7.56 3.94
N GLY A 440 -8.20 6.35 3.88
CA GLY A 440 -7.41 5.84 2.75
C GLY A 440 -8.29 5.45 1.56
N THR A 441 -7.75 5.50 0.36
CA THR A 441 -8.48 5.09 -0.86
C THR A 441 -8.62 3.58 -0.97
N GLY A 442 -9.72 3.12 -1.54
CA GLY A 442 -9.88 1.71 -1.90
C GLY A 442 -9.05 1.34 -3.13
N GLY A 443 -8.59 0.11 -3.20
CA GLY A 443 -7.86 -0.44 -4.33
C GLY A 443 -8.75 -0.67 -5.56
N SER A 444 -8.17 -0.61 -6.76
CA SER A 444 -8.89 -0.94 -7.99
C SER A 444 -9.20 -2.43 -8.10
N GLY A 445 -10.32 -2.76 -8.71
CA GLY A 445 -10.64 -4.15 -9.08
C GLY A 445 -9.81 -4.62 -10.27
N GLY A 446 -9.53 -5.90 -10.32
CA GLY A 446 -8.79 -6.55 -11.39
C GLY A 446 -9.59 -6.71 -12.69
N HIS A 447 -8.89 -6.79 -13.81
CA HIS A 447 -9.49 -6.91 -15.14
C HIS A 447 -9.77 -8.38 -15.50
N GLY A 448 -11.00 -8.68 -15.86
CA GLY A 448 -11.39 -9.98 -16.40
C GLY A 448 -10.99 -10.07 -17.88
N THR A 449 -9.95 -10.87 -18.15
CA THR A 449 -9.50 -11.20 -19.50
C THR A 449 -9.41 -12.68 -19.60
N PRO A 450 -9.99 -13.52 -19.97
CA PRO A 450 -10.52 -14.23 -21.10
C PRO A 450 -12.05 -14.28 -21.08
N ALA A 451 -12.61 -14.97 -22.04
CA ALA A 451 -14.05 -15.10 -22.22
C ALA A 451 -14.76 -15.56 -20.93
N ALA A 452 -15.85 -14.91 -20.58
CA ALA A 452 -16.77 -15.20 -19.47
C ALA A 452 -16.21 -14.93 -18.05
N VAL A 453 -15.31 -13.97 -17.89
CA VAL A 453 -14.84 -13.53 -16.57
C VAL A 453 -15.22 -12.08 -16.31
N PRO A 454 -15.99 -11.76 -15.26
CA PRO A 454 -16.34 -10.39 -14.93
C PRO A 454 -15.11 -9.61 -14.43
N GLY A 455 -15.17 -8.30 -14.52
CA GLY A 455 -14.21 -7.43 -13.86
C GLY A 455 -14.37 -7.48 -12.33
N GLY A 456 -13.27 -7.39 -11.59
CA GLY A 456 -13.28 -7.35 -10.14
C GLY A 456 -13.90 -6.05 -9.60
N ALA A 457 -14.49 -6.11 -8.42
CA ALA A 457 -15.03 -4.92 -7.74
C ALA A 457 -13.89 -4.03 -7.23
N GLY A 458 -14.09 -2.71 -7.27
CA GLY A 458 -13.22 -1.77 -6.57
C GLY A 458 -13.41 -1.83 -5.05
N GLY A 459 -12.34 -1.65 -4.29
CA GLY A 459 -12.38 -1.61 -2.84
C GLY A 459 -13.08 -0.37 -2.30
N ALA A 460 -13.68 -0.46 -1.12
CA ALA A 460 -14.28 0.69 -0.45
C ALA A 460 -13.20 1.66 0.05
N GLY A 461 -13.48 2.96 0.03
CA GLY A 461 -12.66 3.95 0.70
C GLY A 461 -12.83 3.88 2.23
N GLY A 462 -11.76 4.17 2.98
CA GLY A 462 -11.78 4.24 4.44
C GLY A 462 -12.47 5.51 4.95
N ASN A 463 -12.96 5.45 6.16
CA ASN A 463 -13.63 6.60 6.79
C ASN A 463 -12.61 7.61 7.33
N ALA A 464 -12.96 8.88 7.34
CA ALA A 464 -12.19 9.90 8.05
C ALA A 464 -12.44 9.83 9.56
N GLY A 465 -11.51 10.43 10.34
CA GLY A 465 -11.58 10.44 11.81
C GLY A 465 -12.62 11.41 12.37
N LEU A 466 -12.88 11.30 13.69
CA LEU A 466 -13.93 12.01 14.40
C LEU A 466 -13.88 13.54 14.26
N PHE A 467 -12.70 14.14 14.41
CA PHE A 467 -12.43 15.57 14.36
C PHE A 467 -11.66 16.02 13.13
N SER A 468 -11.77 15.28 12.06
CA SER A 468 -11.05 15.57 10.82
C SER A 468 -11.55 16.86 10.14
N LEU A 469 -11.14 18.02 10.67
CA LEU A 469 -11.47 19.34 10.13
C LEU A 469 -10.96 19.48 8.68
N GLY A 470 -11.88 19.35 7.71
CA GLY A 470 -11.56 19.45 6.28
C GLY A 470 -10.95 18.20 5.65
N ALA A 471 -10.73 17.12 6.41
CA ALA A 471 -10.34 15.85 5.85
C ALA A 471 -11.54 15.09 5.28
N SER A 472 -11.30 14.34 4.20
CA SER A 472 -12.34 13.56 3.54
C SER A 472 -12.23 12.07 3.89
N GLY A 473 -13.34 11.36 3.81
CA GLY A 473 -13.32 9.93 3.62
C GLY A 473 -12.54 9.58 2.37
N GLY A 474 -11.89 8.42 2.33
CA GLY A 474 -11.15 7.97 1.17
C GLY A 474 -12.06 7.72 -0.04
N ALA A 475 -11.54 7.92 -1.24
CA ALA A 475 -12.28 7.55 -2.44
C ALA A 475 -12.39 6.03 -2.57
N GLY A 476 -13.49 5.54 -3.12
CA GLY A 476 -13.64 4.14 -3.53
C GLY A 476 -12.78 3.83 -4.74
N GLY A 477 -12.23 2.61 -4.82
CA GLY A 477 -11.47 2.14 -5.97
C GLY A 477 -12.34 1.92 -7.20
N SER A 478 -11.76 2.03 -8.40
CA SER A 478 -12.47 1.73 -9.64
C SER A 478 -12.71 0.22 -9.81
N GLY A 479 -13.82 -0.13 -10.44
CA GLY A 479 -14.10 -1.49 -10.88
C GLY A 479 -13.22 -1.89 -12.07
N GLY A 480 -12.85 -3.16 -12.16
CA GLY A 480 -12.08 -3.72 -13.26
C GLY A 480 -12.90 -3.88 -14.54
N SER A 481 -12.24 -3.78 -15.71
CA SER A 481 -12.90 -4.04 -16.98
C SER A 481 -13.06 -5.53 -17.28
N SER A 482 -13.98 -5.87 -18.20
CA SER A 482 -14.14 -7.22 -18.72
C SER A 482 -14.22 -7.20 -20.25
N LEU A 483 -13.74 -8.27 -20.90
CA LEU A 483 -13.82 -8.41 -22.34
C LEU A 483 -15.21 -8.89 -22.77
N THR A 484 -15.80 -9.85 -22.07
CA THR A 484 -17.03 -10.52 -22.51
C THR A 484 -18.15 -10.51 -21.49
N ASP A 485 -17.80 -10.45 -20.18
CA ASP A 485 -18.78 -10.44 -19.08
C ASP A 485 -18.97 -9.03 -18.53
N GLY A 486 -19.64 -8.87 -17.41
CA GLY A 486 -19.88 -7.54 -16.80
C GLY A 486 -18.60 -6.87 -16.30
N GLY A 487 -18.48 -5.56 -16.47
CA GLY A 487 -17.47 -4.75 -15.82
C GLY A 487 -17.67 -4.76 -14.30
N GLY A 488 -16.58 -4.70 -13.54
CA GLY A 488 -16.62 -4.65 -12.07
C GLY A 488 -17.30 -3.40 -11.52
N ILE A 489 -17.93 -3.49 -10.38
CA ILE A 489 -18.53 -2.34 -9.71
C ILE A 489 -17.45 -1.44 -9.09
N GLY A 490 -17.64 -0.14 -9.09
CA GLY A 490 -16.79 0.80 -8.35
C GLY A 490 -17.01 0.70 -6.85
N GLY A 491 -15.95 0.88 -6.07
CA GLY A 491 -16.01 0.87 -4.61
C GLY A 491 -16.77 2.08 -4.05
N VAL A 492 -17.36 1.92 -2.89
CA VAL A 492 -18.05 3.02 -2.18
C VAL A 492 -17.02 3.99 -1.59
N GLY A 493 -17.27 5.28 -1.65
CA GLY A 493 -16.47 6.29 -0.95
C GLY A 493 -16.64 6.20 0.57
N GLY A 494 -15.56 6.43 1.31
CA GLY A 494 -15.58 6.43 2.77
C GLY A 494 -16.38 7.61 3.35
N ALA A 495 -16.93 7.44 4.54
CA ALA A 495 -17.62 8.53 5.23
C ALA A 495 -16.63 9.60 5.70
N GLY A 496 -17.09 10.85 5.77
CA GLY A 496 -16.41 11.92 6.50
C GLY A 496 -16.37 11.61 8.00
N GLY A 497 -15.57 12.39 8.76
CA GLY A 497 -15.50 12.22 10.21
C GLY A 497 -16.86 12.40 10.88
N LEU A 498 -17.02 11.87 12.10
CA LEU A 498 -18.33 11.89 12.75
C LEU A 498 -18.91 13.30 12.92
N LEU A 499 -18.09 14.30 13.31
CA LEU A 499 -18.54 15.66 13.47
C LEU A 499 -18.30 16.52 12.23
N PHE A 500 -17.10 16.48 11.70
CA PHE A 500 -16.65 17.29 10.59
C PHE A 500 -16.01 16.39 9.52
N GLY A 501 -16.05 16.84 8.28
CA GLY A 501 -15.34 16.18 7.19
C GLY A 501 -16.24 15.90 5.99
N TYR A 502 -15.60 15.78 4.84
CA TYR A 502 -16.27 15.51 3.57
C TYR A 502 -16.38 14.01 3.33
N GLY A 503 -17.47 13.57 2.70
CA GLY A 503 -17.56 12.21 2.18
C GLY A 503 -16.56 11.97 1.04
N GLY A 504 -15.97 10.78 0.96
CA GLY A 504 -15.14 10.36 -0.15
C GLY A 504 -15.95 10.10 -1.42
N ALA A 505 -15.35 10.31 -2.59
CA ALA A 505 -16.00 9.99 -3.86
C ALA A 505 -16.16 8.48 -4.04
N GLY A 506 -17.22 8.05 -4.69
CA GLY A 506 -17.39 6.67 -5.15
C GLY A 506 -16.47 6.36 -6.34
N GLY A 507 -16.00 5.14 -6.46
CA GLY A 507 -15.18 4.67 -7.57
C GLY A 507 -15.98 4.50 -8.86
N ALA A 508 -15.34 4.67 -10.02
CA ALA A 508 -15.96 4.41 -11.30
C ALA A 508 -16.23 2.92 -11.53
N GLY A 509 -17.30 2.58 -12.21
CA GLY A 509 -17.55 1.22 -12.69
C GLY A 509 -16.63 0.83 -13.84
N GLY A 510 -16.32 -0.45 -13.97
CA GLY A 510 -15.46 -0.99 -15.02
C GLY A 510 -16.12 -1.05 -16.39
N TYR A 511 -15.32 -0.92 -17.43
CA TYR A 511 -15.75 -1.09 -18.82
C TYR A 511 -16.04 -2.57 -19.15
N SER A 512 -16.97 -2.84 -20.04
CA SER A 512 -17.13 -4.14 -20.69
C SER A 512 -17.27 -4.00 -22.20
N ASN A 513 -16.62 -4.88 -22.96
CA ASN A 513 -16.75 -4.85 -24.41
C ASN A 513 -18.08 -5.48 -24.89
N ILE A 514 -18.48 -6.59 -24.32
CA ILE A 514 -19.69 -7.33 -24.71
C ILE A 514 -20.76 -7.30 -23.63
N GLY A 515 -20.39 -7.54 -22.35
CA GLY A 515 -21.30 -7.53 -21.21
C GLY A 515 -21.74 -6.13 -20.79
N ALA A 516 -22.49 -6.03 -19.71
CA ALA A 516 -22.90 -4.73 -19.15
C ALA A 516 -21.70 -4.01 -18.50
N GLY A 517 -21.66 -2.70 -18.61
CA GLY A 517 -20.71 -1.87 -17.85
C GLY A 517 -20.98 -1.98 -16.34
N GLY A 518 -19.92 -1.94 -15.53
CA GLY A 518 -20.03 -1.97 -14.08
C GLY A 518 -20.73 -0.74 -13.50
N ALA A 519 -21.45 -0.88 -12.40
CA ALA A 519 -22.04 0.26 -11.71
C ALA A 519 -20.95 1.12 -11.03
N GLY A 520 -21.11 2.42 -11.00
CA GLY A 520 -20.31 3.32 -10.18
C GLY A 520 -20.62 3.17 -8.70
N GLY A 521 -19.62 3.31 -7.82
CA GLY A 521 -19.78 3.27 -6.38
C GLY A 521 -20.52 4.51 -5.83
N ALA A 522 -21.23 4.36 -4.73
CA ALA A 522 -21.83 5.50 -4.05
C ALA A 522 -20.77 6.41 -3.41
N GLY A 523 -21.01 7.70 -3.37
CA GLY A 523 -20.23 8.64 -2.58
C GLY A 523 -20.48 8.46 -1.09
N GLY A 524 -19.45 8.71 -0.26
CA GLY A 524 -19.53 8.65 1.19
C GLY A 524 -20.36 9.80 1.77
N ASN A 525 -20.97 9.57 2.94
CA ASN A 525 -21.68 10.62 3.65
C ASN A 525 -20.68 11.58 4.34
N ALA A 526 -21.09 12.82 4.52
CA ALA A 526 -20.32 13.81 5.30
C ALA A 526 -20.42 13.56 6.80
N GLY A 527 -19.61 14.28 7.57
CA GLY A 527 -19.72 14.37 9.02
C GLY A 527 -21.05 15.02 9.46
N MET A 528 -21.56 14.64 10.64
CA MET A 528 -22.89 15.04 11.09
C MET A 528 -23.10 16.54 11.17
N LEU A 529 -22.11 17.31 11.68
CA LEU A 529 -22.25 18.74 11.92
C LEU A 529 -21.93 19.55 10.67
N SER A 530 -20.80 19.31 10.03
CA SER A 530 -20.39 20.08 8.85
C SER A 530 -19.55 19.23 7.89
N GLY A 531 -19.93 19.31 6.63
CA GLY A 531 -19.25 18.68 5.51
C GLY A 531 -20.18 18.42 4.35
N SER A 532 -19.63 18.33 3.14
CA SER A 532 -20.40 17.95 1.96
C SER A 532 -20.27 16.44 1.71
N GLY A 533 -21.35 15.85 1.21
CA GLY A 533 -21.34 14.47 0.75
C GLY A 533 -20.36 14.25 -0.41
N GLY A 534 -19.79 13.07 -0.53
CA GLY A 534 -18.95 12.68 -1.65
C GLY A 534 -19.76 12.47 -2.92
N SER A 535 -19.16 12.72 -4.09
CA SER A 535 -19.81 12.43 -5.36
C SER A 535 -19.90 10.92 -5.62
N GLY A 536 -20.95 10.48 -6.27
CA GLY A 536 -21.07 9.12 -6.81
C GLY A 536 -20.12 8.89 -7.97
N GLY A 537 -19.61 7.67 -8.10
CA GLY A 537 -18.76 7.25 -9.21
C GLY A 537 -19.55 7.11 -10.52
N THR A 538 -18.89 7.31 -11.66
CA THR A 538 -19.50 7.11 -12.97
C THR A 538 -19.72 5.64 -13.25
N GLY A 539 -20.79 5.29 -13.94
CA GLY A 539 -21.04 3.96 -14.47
C GLY A 539 -20.05 3.63 -15.61
N GLY A 540 -19.62 2.38 -15.69
CA GLY A 540 -18.74 1.88 -16.73
C GLY A 540 -19.45 1.82 -18.09
N ALA A 541 -18.71 2.06 -19.17
CA ALA A 541 -19.25 1.93 -20.52
C ALA A 541 -19.36 0.47 -20.94
N SER A 542 -20.25 0.20 -21.92
CA SER A 542 -20.37 -1.08 -22.60
C SER A 542 -20.30 -0.91 -24.10
N GLY A 543 -19.52 -1.76 -24.76
CA GLY A 543 -19.37 -1.79 -26.23
C GLY A 543 -20.58 -2.40 -26.94
N ALA A 544 -21.32 -3.30 -26.33
CA ALA A 544 -22.44 -4.00 -26.97
C ALA A 544 -23.74 -4.01 -26.14
N ALA A 545 -23.66 -4.07 -24.83
CA ALA A 545 -24.79 -4.21 -23.91
C ALA A 545 -25.17 -2.87 -23.25
N LYS A 546 -25.74 -2.95 -22.05
CA LYS A 546 -26.13 -1.79 -21.26
C LYS A 546 -24.93 -1.17 -20.55
N GLY A 547 -24.83 0.19 -20.57
CA GLY A 547 -23.90 0.94 -19.72
C GLY A 547 -24.23 0.79 -18.25
N GLY A 548 -23.22 0.86 -17.38
CA GLY A 548 -23.36 0.79 -15.94
C GLY A 548 -24.13 1.98 -15.36
N VAL A 549 -24.80 1.77 -14.24
CA VAL A 549 -25.51 2.85 -13.52
C VAL A 549 -24.48 3.72 -12.79
N GLY A 550 -24.67 5.04 -12.79
CA GLY A 550 -23.89 5.96 -11.96
C GLY A 550 -24.20 5.78 -10.47
N GLY A 551 -23.19 5.93 -9.63
CA GLY A 551 -23.36 5.85 -8.18
C GLY A 551 -24.13 7.04 -7.62
N ASN A 552 -24.81 6.85 -6.49
CA ASN A 552 -25.50 7.95 -5.80
C ASN A 552 -24.48 8.85 -5.08
N GLY A 553 -24.80 10.15 -5.00
CA GLY A 553 -24.06 11.09 -4.15
C GLY A 553 -24.33 10.87 -2.67
N GLY A 554 -23.35 11.15 -1.82
CA GLY A 554 -23.46 11.05 -0.36
C GLY A 554 -24.28 12.20 0.24
N THR A 555 -24.83 11.98 1.43
CA THR A 555 -25.57 13.02 2.17
C THR A 555 -24.62 14.02 2.84
N ALA A 556 -25.07 15.28 2.97
CA ALA A 556 -24.34 16.30 3.73
C ALA A 556 -24.52 16.16 5.23
N GLY A 557 -23.69 16.91 6.02
CA GLY A 557 -23.96 17.20 7.42
C GLY A 557 -25.04 18.28 7.59
N VAL A 558 -25.23 18.73 8.85
CA VAL A 558 -26.17 19.83 9.14
C VAL A 558 -25.83 21.07 8.32
N PHE A 559 -24.55 21.38 8.15
CA PHE A 559 -24.00 22.45 7.31
C PHE A 559 -23.16 21.84 6.17
N GLY A 560 -23.67 21.86 4.94
CA GLY A 560 -22.95 21.37 3.78
C GLY A 560 -23.86 20.96 2.64
N ASN A 561 -23.28 20.72 1.48
CA ASN A 561 -24.01 20.33 0.27
C ASN A 561 -24.05 18.82 0.12
N GLY A 562 -25.15 18.30 -0.44
CA GLY A 562 -25.20 16.91 -0.91
C GLY A 562 -24.16 16.66 -2.00
N GLY A 563 -23.64 15.47 -2.09
CA GLY A 563 -22.74 15.05 -3.18
C GLY A 563 -23.49 14.86 -4.49
N ASP A 564 -22.87 15.16 -5.62
CA ASP A 564 -23.48 14.91 -6.92
C ASP A 564 -23.58 13.41 -7.23
N GLY A 565 -24.62 13.00 -7.94
CA GLY A 565 -24.76 11.65 -8.48
C GLY A 565 -23.80 11.43 -9.66
N GLY A 566 -23.26 10.22 -9.79
CA GLY A 566 -22.39 9.83 -10.90
C GLY A 566 -23.16 9.69 -12.21
N ALA A 567 -22.52 10.03 -13.32
CA ALA A 567 -23.13 9.81 -14.63
C ALA A 567 -23.28 8.32 -14.95
N GLY A 568 -24.34 7.95 -15.67
CA GLY A 568 -24.51 6.63 -16.27
C GLY A 568 -23.50 6.38 -17.36
N GLY A 569 -23.04 5.14 -17.50
CA GLY A 569 -22.11 4.73 -18.54
C GLY A 569 -22.76 4.70 -19.93
N PHE A 570 -21.94 4.93 -20.97
CA PHE A 570 -22.36 4.67 -22.35
C PHE A 570 -22.68 3.18 -22.54
N GLY A 571 -23.73 2.87 -23.31
CA GLY A 571 -24.02 1.50 -23.74
C GLY A 571 -24.47 1.51 -25.18
N ALA A 572 -23.91 0.63 -26.04
CA ALA A 572 -24.35 0.50 -27.41
C ALA A 572 -25.79 -0.03 -27.52
N GLY A 573 -26.20 -0.89 -26.56
CA GLY A 573 -27.59 -1.34 -26.43
C GLY A 573 -28.48 -0.30 -25.77
N THR A 574 -28.17 0.03 -24.51
CA THR A 574 -28.86 1.08 -23.74
C THR A 574 -27.86 1.77 -22.80
N GLY A 575 -27.97 3.09 -22.64
CA GLY A 575 -27.20 3.84 -21.67
C GLY A 575 -27.53 3.42 -20.23
N GLY A 576 -26.56 3.55 -19.32
CA GLY A 576 -26.77 3.40 -17.89
C GLY A 576 -27.54 4.59 -17.31
N ASN A 577 -28.30 4.37 -16.25
CA ASN A 577 -28.98 5.46 -15.54
C ASN A 577 -27.96 6.31 -14.76
N GLY A 578 -28.21 7.62 -14.67
CA GLY A 578 -27.48 8.50 -13.77
C GLY A 578 -27.81 8.21 -12.29
N GLY A 579 -26.83 8.40 -11.42
CA GLY A 579 -27.02 8.31 -9.96
C GLY A 579 -27.81 9.49 -9.38
N VAL A 580 -28.45 9.26 -8.26
CA VAL A 580 -29.21 10.31 -7.54
C VAL A 580 -28.24 11.23 -6.80
N GLY A 581 -28.51 12.54 -6.80
CA GLY A 581 -27.77 13.51 -5.98
C GLY A 581 -28.08 13.32 -4.48
N GLY A 582 -27.09 13.56 -3.63
CA GLY A 582 -27.23 13.49 -2.18
C GLY A 582 -28.04 14.66 -1.60
N ASN A 583 -28.64 14.45 -0.46
CA ASN A 583 -29.45 15.47 0.22
C ASN A 583 -28.59 16.36 1.12
N ALA A 584 -28.92 17.64 1.24
CA ALA A 584 -28.50 18.51 2.34
C ALA A 584 -29.46 18.35 3.53
N VAL A 585 -29.04 18.76 4.74
CA VAL A 585 -29.84 18.57 5.96
C VAL A 585 -30.49 19.87 6.42
N LEU A 586 -29.73 20.88 6.90
CA LEU A 586 -30.27 22.12 7.41
C LEU A 586 -29.93 23.33 6.55
N ILE A 587 -28.63 23.50 6.25
CA ILE A 587 -28.11 24.60 5.42
C ILE A 587 -27.17 23.99 4.36
N GLY A 588 -27.57 24.13 3.09
CA GLY A 588 -26.78 23.67 1.94
C GLY A 588 -27.66 23.27 0.77
N ASN A 589 -27.05 23.14 -0.36
CA ASN A 589 -27.72 22.71 -1.59
C ASN A 589 -27.78 21.20 -1.70
N GLY A 590 -28.85 20.66 -2.28
CA GLY A 590 -28.89 19.28 -2.73
C GLY A 590 -27.83 19.04 -3.82
N GLY A 591 -27.26 17.85 -3.88
CA GLY A 591 -26.35 17.44 -4.97
C GLY A 591 -27.13 17.27 -6.29
N ASN A 592 -26.48 17.54 -7.43
CA ASN A 592 -27.10 17.31 -8.73
C ASN A 592 -27.23 15.82 -9.01
N GLY A 593 -28.27 15.43 -9.74
CA GLY A 593 -28.39 14.10 -10.30
C GLY A 593 -27.36 13.88 -11.43
N GLY A 594 -26.85 12.66 -11.57
CA GLY A 594 -25.96 12.29 -12.64
C GLY A 594 -26.67 12.22 -13.99
N ASN A 595 -25.97 12.57 -15.07
CA ASN A 595 -26.50 12.44 -16.42
C ASN A 595 -26.78 10.98 -16.77
N GLY A 596 -27.84 10.74 -17.55
CA GLY A 596 -28.06 9.44 -18.19
C GLY A 596 -26.96 9.14 -19.21
N GLY A 597 -26.59 7.87 -19.35
CA GLY A 597 -25.70 7.44 -20.43
C GLY A 597 -26.38 7.60 -21.80
N LYS A 598 -25.58 7.88 -22.84
CA LYS A 598 -26.09 7.93 -24.22
C LYS A 598 -26.82 6.63 -24.59
N ALA A 599 -27.79 6.70 -25.46
CA ALA A 599 -28.70 5.64 -25.88
C ALA A 599 -29.80 5.30 -24.83
N GLY A 600 -30.42 6.32 -24.24
CA GLY A 600 -31.66 6.20 -23.46
C GLY A 600 -31.48 5.86 -21.99
N GLY A 601 -30.33 6.14 -21.39
CA GLY A 601 -30.16 6.12 -19.93
C GLY A 601 -31.03 7.19 -19.27
N THR A 602 -31.73 6.86 -18.18
CA THR A 602 -32.51 7.84 -17.44
C THR A 602 -31.59 8.72 -16.57
N PRO A 603 -31.78 10.05 -16.57
CA PRO A 603 -31.01 10.92 -15.68
C PRO A 603 -31.35 10.66 -14.20
N GLY A 604 -30.38 10.87 -13.34
CA GLY A 604 -30.57 10.82 -11.90
C GLY A 604 -31.35 12.04 -11.39
N ALA A 605 -32.15 11.86 -10.36
CA ALA A 605 -32.82 12.96 -9.68
C ALA A 605 -31.80 13.79 -8.88
N GLY A 606 -32.01 15.11 -8.80
CA GLY A 606 -31.28 15.97 -7.87
C GLY A 606 -31.69 15.70 -6.42
N GLY A 607 -30.75 15.91 -5.49
CA GLY A 607 -30.99 15.82 -4.06
C GLY A 607 -31.80 17.00 -3.53
N THR A 608 -32.38 16.83 -2.33
CA THR A 608 -33.13 17.89 -1.65
C THR A 608 -32.20 18.91 -0.99
N SER A 609 -32.62 20.18 -0.99
CA SER A 609 -31.93 21.25 -0.26
C SER A 609 -32.04 21.09 1.26
N GLY A 610 -31.23 21.86 1.98
CA GLY A 610 -31.37 22.01 3.41
C GLY A 610 -32.71 22.68 3.81
N LEU A 611 -33.21 22.26 4.98
CA LEU A 611 -34.51 22.70 5.48
C LEU A 611 -34.62 24.23 5.66
N LEU A 612 -33.52 24.89 6.02
CA LEU A 612 -33.52 26.32 6.33
C LEU A 612 -33.03 27.17 5.15
N ILE A 613 -31.93 26.81 4.53
CA ILE A 613 -31.31 27.54 3.41
C ILE A 613 -30.68 26.55 2.43
N GLY A 614 -31.00 26.74 1.15
CA GLY A 614 -30.38 25.96 0.06
C GLY A 614 -31.34 25.82 -1.14
N GLU A 615 -30.81 25.30 -2.19
CA GLU A 615 -31.52 24.94 -3.42
C GLU A 615 -31.47 23.44 -3.66
N ASN A 616 -32.54 22.88 -4.23
CA ASN A 616 -32.54 21.52 -4.65
C ASN A 616 -31.51 21.32 -5.78
N GLY A 617 -30.85 20.17 -5.79
CA GLY A 617 -29.99 19.79 -6.90
C GLY A 617 -30.78 19.68 -8.21
N LEU A 618 -30.12 19.97 -9.31
CA LEU A 618 -30.69 19.79 -10.62
C LEU A 618 -30.77 18.30 -10.99
N ASN A 619 -31.80 17.89 -11.72
CA ASN A 619 -31.80 16.56 -12.33
C ASN A 619 -30.70 16.50 -13.40
N GLY A 620 -30.13 15.31 -13.59
CA GLY A 620 -29.19 15.06 -14.66
C GLY A 620 -29.82 15.30 -16.04
N LEU A 621 -28.97 15.36 -17.06
CA LEU A 621 -29.38 15.41 -18.44
C LEU A 621 -29.55 13.99 -19.01
N PRO A 622 -30.46 13.76 -20.01
CA PRO A 622 -30.64 12.47 -20.67
C PRO A 622 -29.45 12.06 -21.53
#